data_723d48aa54fd925464b49d2cc38971fe
#
_entry.id   723d48aa54fd925464b49d2cc38971fe
#
_cell.length_a   1.000
_cell.length_b   1.000
_cell.length_c   1.000
_cell.angle_alpha   90.00
_cell.angle_beta   90.00
_cell.angle_gamma   90.00
#
_symmetry.space_group_name_H-M   'P 1'
#
loop_
_entity.id
_entity.type
_entity.pdbx_description
1 polymer ?
#
loop_
_entity_poly.entity_id
_entity_poly.type
_entity_poly.pdbx_seq_one_letter_code
_entity_poly.pdbx_strand_id
1 'polypeptide(L)'
;MLVSIQSFLKSLKGKKLLILGDMKELGDFSKKAHQDIVDLVRNLEVQCVLVGEEFGKVSLPKEILHFEDVQATKSWFDLQDLSGLVILLKGSRGIGLERLLN
;
A
#
# COMPACT_ATOMS: atom_id res chain seq x y z
N MET A 1 10.90 2.48 2.99
CA MET A 1 9.51 2.01 3.17
C MET A 1 9.38 0.85 4.13
N LEU A 2 10.23 -0.17 4.03
CA LEU A 2 10.13 -1.36 4.89
C LEU A 2 10.20 -1.02 6.38
N VAL A 3 11.16 -0.17 6.77
CA VAL A 3 11.32 0.23 8.18
C VAL A 3 10.10 0.97 8.70
N SER A 4 9.53 1.88 7.87
CA SER A 4 8.33 2.62 8.25
C SER A 4 7.14 1.70 8.50
N ILE A 5 6.98 0.68 7.67
CA ILE A 5 5.89 -0.29 7.82
C ILE A 5 6.08 -1.09 9.11
N GLN A 6 7.28 -1.57 9.36
CA GLN A 6 7.58 -2.34 10.57
C GLN A 6 7.36 -1.52 11.83
N SER A 7 7.81 -0.26 11.83
CA SER A 7 7.59 0.65 12.96
C SER A 7 6.11 0.90 13.21
N PHE A 8 5.34 1.12 12.14
CA PHE A 8 3.91 1.33 12.23
C PHE A 8 3.20 0.13 12.88
N LEU A 9 3.58 -1.08 12.46
CA LEU A 9 2.96 -2.29 12.98
C LEU A 9 3.26 -2.54 14.45
N LYS A 10 4.42 -2.10 14.93
CA LYS A 10 4.84 -2.29 16.32
C LYS A 10 4.28 -1.23 17.26
N SER A 11 4.11 0.00 16.78
CA SER A 11 3.87 1.15 17.64
C SER A 11 2.41 1.44 17.94
N LEU A 12 1.48 0.88 17.17
CA LEU A 12 0.06 1.19 17.30
C LEU A 12 -0.76 -0.08 17.52
N LYS A 13 -1.75 0.02 18.42
CA LYS A 13 -2.69 -1.07 18.68
C LYS A 13 -3.95 -0.88 17.85
N GLY A 14 -4.65 -1.98 17.58
CA GLY A 14 -5.92 -1.97 16.86
C GLY A 14 -5.78 -2.45 15.43
N LYS A 15 -6.87 -2.38 14.69
CA LYS A 15 -6.90 -2.78 13.29
C LYS A 15 -6.15 -1.77 12.44
N LYS A 16 -5.36 -2.26 11.49
CA LYS A 16 -4.52 -1.42 10.64
C LYS A 16 -4.82 -1.68 9.18
N LEU A 17 -4.70 -0.60 8.39
CA LEU A 17 -4.80 -0.66 6.93
C LEU A 17 -3.55 -0.02 6.34
N LEU A 18 -2.84 -0.77 5.51
CA LEU A 18 -1.71 -0.25 4.76
C LEU A 18 -2.17 0.09 3.35
N ILE A 19 -1.90 1.30 2.90
CA ILE A 19 -2.12 1.69 1.51
C ILE A 19 -0.77 2.14 0.98
N LEU A 20 -0.20 1.33 0.10
CA LEU A 20 1.17 1.50 -0.39
C LEU A 20 1.14 1.82 -1.87
N GLY A 21 1.70 2.97 -2.24
CA GLY A 21 1.81 3.38 -3.62
C GLY A 21 3.17 3.05 -4.21
N ASP A 22 3.26 3.07 -5.53
CA ASP A 22 4.50 2.82 -6.25
C ASP A 22 5.64 3.68 -5.73
N MET A 23 6.84 3.10 -5.71
CA MET A 23 8.07 3.83 -5.51
C MET A 23 8.62 4.21 -6.88
N LYS A 24 8.90 5.50 -7.08
CA LYS A 24 9.41 6.02 -8.34
C LYS A 24 10.93 6.12 -8.34
N GLU A 25 11.50 6.29 -9.51
CA GLU A 25 12.92 6.58 -9.72
C GLU A 25 13.87 5.46 -9.26
N LEU A 26 13.38 4.22 -9.24
CA LEU A 26 14.20 3.07 -8.85
C LEU A 26 14.89 2.38 -10.03
N GLY A 27 14.53 2.74 -11.26
CA GLY A 27 15.10 2.12 -12.43
C GLY A 27 14.99 0.61 -12.44
N ASP A 28 16.11 -0.08 -12.68
CA ASP A 28 16.13 -1.53 -12.76
C ASP A 28 15.85 -2.23 -11.44
N PHE A 29 15.92 -1.52 -10.33
CA PHE A 29 15.63 -2.07 -9.00
C PHE A 29 14.16 -2.03 -8.64
N SER A 30 13.30 -1.43 -9.48
CA SER A 30 11.91 -1.22 -9.17
C SER A 30 11.16 -2.54 -8.92
N LYS A 31 11.32 -3.51 -9.81
CA LYS A 31 10.62 -4.79 -9.68
C LYS A 31 10.98 -5.51 -8.40
N LYS A 32 12.28 -5.57 -8.08
CA LYS A 32 12.73 -6.24 -6.86
C LYS A 32 12.23 -5.51 -5.61
N ALA A 33 12.31 -4.19 -5.59
CA ALA A 33 11.88 -3.41 -4.44
C ALA A 33 10.39 -3.58 -4.17
N HIS A 34 9.56 -3.55 -5.23
CA HIS A 34 8.13 -3.75 -5.09
C HIS A 34 7.80 -5.18 -4.67
N GLN A 35 8.52 -6.18 -5.20
CA GLN A 35 8.31 -7.56 -4.79
C GLN A 35 8.69 -7.78 -3.33
N ASP A 36 9.75 -7.13 -2.85
CA ASP A 36 10.16 -7.22 -1.46
C ASP A 36 9.09 -6.68 -0.51
N ILE A 37 8.42 -5.59 -0.90
CA ILE A 37 7.29 -5.04 -0.14
C ILE A 37 6.13 -6.05 -0.09
N VAL A 38 5.78 -6.63 -1.24
CA VAL A 38 4.70 -7.62 -1.31
C VAL A 38 5.02 -8.83 -0.44
N ASP A 39 6.26 -9.31 -0.50
CA ASP A 39 6.70 -10.47 0.29
C ASP A 39 6.63 -10.17 1.79
N LEU A 40 6.92 -8.94 2.18
CA LEU A 40 6.79 -8.54 3.58
C LEU A 40 5.33 -8.56 4.02
N VAL A 41 4.45 -7.86 3.26
CA VAL A 41 3.07 -7.66 3.72
C VAL A 41 2.22 -8.93 3.61
N ARG A 42 2.55 -9.86 2.71
CA ARG A 42 1.79 -11.10 2.57
C ARG A 42 1.87 -11.99 3.82
N ASN A 43 2.90 -11.82 4.61
CA ASN A 43 3.09 -12.59 5.86
C ASN A 43 2.56 -11.87 7.08
N LEU A 44 1.95 -10.70 6.90
CA LEU A 44 1.37 -9.93 7.99
C LEU A 44 -0.14 -10.12 8.02
N GLU A 45 -0.70 -10.15 9.22
CA GLU A 45 -2.16 -10.21 9.39
C GLU A 45 -2.76 -8.81 9.37
N VAL A 46 -2.44 -8.04 8.32
CA VAL A 46 -2.85 -6.65 8.17
C VAL A 46 -3.43 -6.48 6.78
N GLN A 47 -4.56 -5.79 6.70
CA GLN A 47 -5.16 -5.45 5.41
C GLN A 47 -4.23 -4.51 4.64
N CYS A 48 -3.98 -4.82 3.37
CA CYS A 48 -3.08 -4.04 2.53
C CYS A 48 -3.69 -3.79 1.16
N VAL A 49 -3.51 -2.57 0.68
CA VAL A 49 -3.92 -2.15 -0.66
C VAL A 49 -2.69 -1.58 -1.37
N LEU A 50 -2.44 -2.04 -2.58
CA LEU A 50 -1.32 -1.59 -3.38
C LEU A 50 -1.83 -0.74 -4.53
N VAL A 51 -1.18 0.40 -4.78
CA VAL A 51 -1.62 1.38 -5.76
C VAL A 51 -0.49 1.69 -6.73
N GLY A 52 -0.72 1.47 -8.02
CA GLY A 52 0.20 1.88 -9.06
C GLY A 52 0.56 0.74 -10.00
N GLU A 53 1.12 1.11 -11.15
CA GLU A 53 1.49 0.16 -12.20
C GLU A 53 2.66 -0.73 -11.80
N GLU A 54 3.61 -0.20 -11.03
CA GLU A 54 4.80 -0.97 -10.66
C GLU A 54 4.45 -2.16 -9.76
N PHE A 55 3.52 -1.98 -8.82
CA PHE A 55 3.02 -3.10 -8.03
C PHE A 55 2.27 -4.11 -8.90
N GLY A 56 1.65 -3.67 -9.98
CA GLY A 56 0.97 -4.56 -10.92
C GLY A 56 1.90 -5.47 -11.70
N LYS A 57 3.19 -5.18 -11.72
CA LYS A 57 4.19 -5.95 -12.48
C LYS A 57 4.81 -7.10 -11.68
N VAL A 58 4.49 -7.21 -10.40
CA VAL A 58 5.05 -8.26 -9.53
C VAL A 58 3.97 -9.27 -9.15
N SER A 59 4.39 -10.40 -8.58
CA SER A 59 3.45 -11.44 -8.14
C SER A 59 2.68 -10.99 -6.93
N LEU A 60 1.35 -11.01 -7.02
CA LEU A 60 0.46 -10.55 -5.95
C LEU A 60 -0.39 -11.70 -5.42
N PRO A 61 -0.48 -11.87 -4.07
CA PRO A 61 -1.44 -12.80 -3.48
C PRO A 61 -2.87 -12.31 -3.71
N LYS A 62 -3.82 -13.22 -3.74
CA LYS A 62 -5.23 -12.88 -3.95
C LYS A 62 -5.81 -12.02 -2.84
N GLU A 63 -5.26 -12.13 -1.64
CA GLU A 63 -5.74 -11.42 -0.46
C GLU A 63 -5.37 -9.94 -0.46
N ILE A 64 -4.40 -9.55 -1.29
CA ILE A 64 -3.95 -8.16 -1.37
C ILE A 64 -4.64 -7.48 -2.54
N LEU A 65 -5.33 -6.37 -2.26
CA LEU A 65 -5.98 -5.58 -3.30
C LEU A 65 -4.95 -4.75 -4.04
N HIS A 66 -5.16 -4.60 -5.35
CA HIS A 66 -4.31 -3.78 -6.18
C HIS A 66 -5.15 -2.91 -7.10
N PHE A 67 -4.79 -1.63 -7.20
CA PHE A 67 -5.39 -0.67 -8.13
C PHE A 67 -4.28 -0.01 -8.93
N GLU A 68 -4.55 0.31 -10.18
CA GLU A 68 -3.55 0.90 -11.04
C GLU A 68 -3.22 2.36 -10.71
N ASP A 69 -4.19 3.08 -10.13
CA ASP A 69 -4.00 4.49 -9.81
C ASP A 69 -4.83 4.89 -8.58
N VAL A 70 -4.61 6.12 -8.12
CA VAL A 70 -5.30 6.63 -6.94
C VAL A 70 -6.79 6.84 -7.18
N GLN A 71 -7.20 7.11 -8.41
CA GLN A 71 -8.61 7.35 -8.72
C GLN A 71 -9.42 6.05 -8.53
N ALA A 72 -8.91 4.93 -9.04
CA ALA A 72 -9.54 3.64 -8.84
C ALA A 72 -9.56 3.26 -7.36
N THR A 73 -8.47 3.55 -6.65
CA THR A 73 -8.37 3.31 -5.22
C THR A 73 -9.39 4.13 -4.45
N LYS A 74 -9.59 5.39 -4.81
CA LYS A 74 -10.53 6.26 -4.13
C LYS A 74 -11.96 5.77 -4.25
N SER A 75 -12.35 5.25 -5.41
CA SER A 75 -13.67 4.67 -5.59
C SER A 75 -13.92 3.53 -4.61
N TRP A 76 -12.93 2.68 -4.39
CA TRP A 76 -13.02 1.62 -3.39
C TRP A 76 -12.98 2.19 -1.96
N PHE A 77 -12.06 3.12 -1.71
CA PHE A 77 -11.81 3.69 -0.38
C PHE A 77 -13.06 4.38 0.18
N ASP A 78 -13.77 5.13 -0.65
CA ASP A 78 -14.95 5.88 -0.23
C ASP A 78 -16.13 4.98 0.14
N LEU A 79 -16.09 3.71 -0.27
CA LEU A 79 -17.14 2.74 0.04
C LEU A 79 -16.86 1.95 1.33
N GLN A 80 -15.68 2.13 1.93
CA GLN A 80 -15.28 1.34 3.08
C GLN A 80 -15.70 2.00 4.40
N ASP A 81 -16.04 1.17 5.37
CA ASP A 81 -16.17 1.64 6.75
C ASP A 81 -14.79 1.61 7.39
N LEU A 82 -14.21 2.79 7.58
CA LEU A 82 -12.87 2.94 8.11
C LEU A 82 -12.85 3.26 9.60
N SER A 83 -14.00 3.18 10.26
CA SER A 83 -14.11 3.45 11.70
C SER A 83 -13.21 2.52 12.50
N GLY A 84 -12.40 3.10 13.36
CA GLY A 84 -11.50 2.33 14.23
C GLY A 84 -10.24 1.83 13.56
N LEU A 85 -10.04 2.10 12.26
CA LEU A 85 -8.82 1.70 11.56
C LEU A 85 -7.73 2.76 11.70
N VAL A 86 -6.50 2.28 11.89
CA VAL A 86 -5.32 3.12 11.80
C VAL A 86 -4.74 2.90 10.40
N ILE A 87 -4.61 3.98 9.63
CA ILE A 87 -4.26 3.89 8.21
C ILE A 87 -2.87 4.49 7.98
N LEU A 88 -2.01 3.73 7.32
CA LEU A 88 -0.70 4.22 6.87
C LEU A 88 -0.72 4.36 5.36
N LEU A 89 -0.44 5.58 4.88
CA LEU A 89 -0.29 5.88 3.45
C LEU A 89 1.19 6.09 3.16
N LYS A 90 1.77 5.28 2.29
CA LYS A 90 3.15 5.41 1.86
C LYS A 90 3.27 5.19 0.36
N GLY A 91 4.03 6.07 -0.31
CA GLY A 91 4.28 5.95 -1.74
C GLY A 91 4.95 7.22 -2.26
N SER A 92 5.36 7.19 -3.50
CA SER A 92 5.94 8.36 -4.15
C SER A 92 4.88 9.44 -4.35
N ARG A 93 5.31 10.71 -4.33
CA ARG A 93 4.41 11.85 -4.51
C ARG A 93 3.62 11.79 -5.81
N GLY A 94 4.22 11.26 -6.86
CA GLY A 94 3.56 11.15 -8.16
C GLY A 94 2.34 10.26 -8.16
N ILE A 95 2.19 9.38 -7.18
CA ILE A 95 0.99 8.53 -7.04
C ILE A 95 -0.19 9.34 -6.48
N GLY A 96 0.07 10.30 -5.60
CA GLY A 96 -0.98 11.19 -5.09
C GLY A 96 -1.91 10.54 -4.09
N LEU A 97 -1.39 9.69 -3.20
CA LEU A 97 -2.22 8.99 -2.20
C LEU A 97 -2.99 9.94 -1.29
N GLU A 98 -2.49 11.16 -1.09
CA GLU A 98 -3.19 12.17 -0.28
C GLU A 98 -4.57 12.52 -0.83
N ARG A 99 -4.82 12.25 -2.10
CA ARG A 99 -6.14 12.47 -2.71
C ARG A 99 -7.23 11.57 -2.12
N LEU A 100 -6.83 10.47 -1.47
CA LEU A 100 -7.78 9.59 -0.80
C LEU A 100 -8.47 10.29 0.38
N LEU A 101 -7.83 11.30 0.95
CA LEU A 101 -8.31 12.00 2.13
C LEU A 101 -9.19 13.22 1.80
N ASN A 102 -9.38 13.52 0.54
CA ASN A 102 -10.18 14.68 0.12
C ASN A 102 -11.63 14.33 -0.14
#